data_c0ac1cd4e0f5c3831bbe868e47422b4f
#
_entry.id   c0ac1cd4e0f5c3831bbe868e47422b4f
#
_cell.length_a   1.000
_cell.length_b   1.000
_cell.length_c   1.000
_cell.angle_alpha   90.00
_cell.angle_beta   90.00
_cell.angle_gamma   90.00
#
_symmetry.space_group_name_H-M   'P 1'
#
loop_
_entity.id
_entity.type
_entity.pdbx_description
1 polymer ?
#
loop_
_entity_poly.entity_id
_entity_poly.type
_entity_poly.pdbx_seq_one_letter_code
_entity_poly.pdbx_strand_id
1 'polypeptide(L)'
;TQFYLGLDSHNEALAVLLTALTTGEGFIKIIGEVGTGKTLLCRKLLNEVPDNFVAAYIPNPDLKPDELRRAVAVELGVEEVHRMSTLTQRIQERLVALHDQGHSVVLILDEAQALPVESLEVLRLFTNLETETRKLLQVVLFAQPELDEILSKRQFRQLRQRITFSNQLKTLTADETHYYIQHRLKVAGYKGPTLFSYALTKKLTKASKGIPRLVNVLCHKILMLAYGQGRHTLTARHLILAINDTEDSQSISLLRPQLLINSKLIMASITVVSLVLVVGLIYLGADYLGVNYLATDNSTGVID
;
A
#
# COMPACT_ATOMS: atom_id res chain seq x y z
N THR A 1 2.71 20.72 -4.71
CA THR A 1 3.80 20.23 -3.82
C THR A 1 4.98 19.79 -4.67
N GLN A 2 6.22 20.22 -4.33
CA GLN A 2 7.44 19.97 -5.13
C GLN A 2 7.73 18.49 -5.41
N PHE A 3 7.26 17.59 -4.56
CA PHE A 3 7.47 16.14 -4.67
C PHE A 3 6.33 15.39 -5.37
N TYR A 4 5.33 16.10 -5.86
CA TYR A 4 4.27 15.46 -6.65
C TYR A 4 4.83 15.08 -8.02
N LEU A 5 4.91 13.80 -8.26
CA LEU A 5 5.10 13.26 -9.59
C LEU A 5 3.71 12.92 -10.13
N GLY A 6 3.31 13.59 -11.20
CA GLY A 6 2.07 13.25 -11.91
C GLY A 6 2.18 11.85 -12.52
N LEU A 7 2.01 10.82 -11.69
CA LEU A 7 1.93 9.45 -12.14
C LEU A 7 0.70 9.27 -13.02
N ASP A 8 0.78 8.46 -14.05
CA ASP A 8 -0.31 8.28 -15.02
C ASP A 8 -1.61 7.89 -14.32
N SER A 9 -1.57 6.96 -13.36
CA SER A 9 -2.74 6.55 -12.57
C SER A 9 -3.36 7.68 -11.74
N HIS A 10 -2.56 8.62 -11.20
CA HIS A 10 -3.08 9.77 -10.45
C HIS A 10 -3.64 10.84 -11.37
N ASN A 11 -2.99 11.09 -12.51
CA ASN A 11 -3.50 12.04 -13.50
C ASN A 11 -4.79 11.55 -14.14
N GLU A 12 -4.88 10.24 -14.45
CA GLU A 12 -6.10 9.60 -14.94
C GLU A 12 -7.23 9.71 -13.91
N ALA A 13 -6.97 9.36 -12.65
CA ALA A 13 -7.94 9.48 -11.58
C ALA A 13 -8.42 10.92 -11.37
N LEU A 14 -7.52 11.91 -11.44
CA LEU A 14 -7.86 13.32 -11.34
C LEU A 14 -8.73 13.79 -12.52
N ALA A 15 -8.37 13.42 -13.74
CA ALA A 15 -9.15 13.75 -14.93
C ALA A 15 -10.57 13.15 -14.85
N VAL A 16 -10.69 11.91 -14.40
CA VAL A 16 -12.00 11.25 -14.16
C VAL A 16 -12.79 12.01 -13.09
N LEU A 17 -12.15 12.39 -11.97
CA LEU A 17 -12.80 13.16 -10.91
C LEU A 17 -13.33 14.51 -11.42
N LEU A 18 -12.51 15.29 -12.10
CA LEU A 18 -12.91 16.59 -12.65
C LEU A 18 -14.02 16.47 -13.69
N THR A 19 -13.93 15.45 -14.56
CA THR A 19 -15.00 15.16 -15.54
C THR A 19 -16.30 14.78 -14.82
N ALA A 20 -16.26 13.87 -13.86
CA ALA A 20 -17.44 13.44 -13.12
C ALA A 20 -18.09 14.60 -12.33
N LEU A 21 -17.29 15.49 -11.74
CA LEU A 21 -17.82 16.69 -11.07
C LEU A 21 -18.48 17.64 -12.08
N THR A 22 -17.87 17.89 -13.22
CA THR A 22 -18.42 18.81 -14.24
C THR A 22 -19.67 18.25 -14.91
N THR A 23 -19.80 16.91 -15.04
CA THR A 23 -21.00 16.26 -15.57
C THR A 23 -22.13 16.12 -14.54
N GLY A 24 -21.92 16.53 -13.29
CA GLY A 24 -22.94 16.53 -12.24
C GLY A 24 -23.16 15.17 -11.56
N GLU A 25 -22.14 14.30 -11.58
CA GLU A 25 -22.22 13.00 -10.92
C GLU A 25 -22.31 13.15 -9.40
N GLY A 26 -23.27 12.47 -8.78
CA GLY A 26 -23.60 12.70 -7.38
C GLY A 26 -22.67 12.03 -6.38
N PHE A 27 -22.08 10.89 -6.72
CA PHE A 27 -21.29 10.13 -5.78
C PHE A 27 -20.11 9.43 -6.47
N ILE A 28 -18.91 9.80 -6.06
CA ILE A 28 -17.65 9.32 -6.64
C ILE A 28 -16.80 8.69 -5.55
N LYS A 29 -16.14 7.59 -5.85
CA LYS A 29 -15.29 6.86 -4.91
C LYS A 29 -13.90 6.62 -5.51
N ILE A 30 -12.86 6.95 -4.76
CA ILE A 30 -11.46 6.65 -5.06
C ILE A 30 -10.92 5.71 -4.00
N ILE A 31 -10.59 4.50 -4.40
CA ILE A 31 -10.03 3.48 -3.51
C ILE A 31 -8.54 3.32 -3.76
N GLY A 32 -7.77 3.08 -2.71
CA GLY A 32 -6.35 2.75 -2.81
C GLY A 32 -5.77 2.31 -1.48
N GLU A 33 -4.72 1.52 -1.55
CA GLU A 33 -3.99 1.04 -0.37
C GLU A 33 -3.39 2.20 0.44
N VAL A 34 -3.05 1.93 1.69
CA VAL A 34 -2.32 2.89 2.55
C VAL A 34 -1.01 3.30 1.88
N GLY A 35 -0.80 4.60 1.73
CA GLY A 35 0.44 5.12 1.14
C GLY A 35 0.49 5.17 -0.39
N THR A 36 -0.62 4.93 -1.10
CA THR A 36 -0.71 5.10 -2.56
C THR A 36 -0.82 6.56 -3.01
N GLY A 37 -1.08 7.50 -2.10
CA GLY A 37 -1.15 8.93 -2.40
C GLY A 37 -2.56 9.50 -2.52
N LYS A 38 -3.59 8.84 -1.96
CA LYS A 38 -4.98 9.33 -1.91
C LYS A 38 -5.10 10.76 -1.42
N THR A 39 -4.53 11.06 -0.24
CA THR A 39 -4.54 12.41 0.34
C THR A 39 -3.84 13.44 -0.56
N LEU A 40 -2.80 13.04 -1.29
CA LEU A 40 -2.12 13.92 -2.24
C LEU A 40 -3.01 14.22 -3.44
N LEU A 41 -3.71 13.22 -3.96
CA LEU A 41 -4.70 13.38 -5.03
C LEU A 41 -5.89 14.22 -4.56
N CYS A 42 -6.36 14.02 -3.34
CA CYS A 42 -7.41 14.82 -2.71
C CYS A 42 -7.03 16.32 -2.65
N ARG A 43 -5.82 16.62 -2.17
CA ARG A 43 -5.31 18.00 -2.13
C ARG A 43 -5.15 18.59 -3.53
N LYS A 44 -4.76 17.77 -4.50
CA LYS A 44 -4.66 18.23 -5.89
C LYS A 44 -6.04 18.53 -6.47
N LEU A 45 -7.03 17.69 -6.21
CA LEU A 45 -8.42 17.95 -6.57
C LEU A 45 -8.91 19.28 -5.99
N LEU A 46 -8.70 19.52 -4.70
CA LEU A 46 -9.07 20.78 -4.03
C LEU A 46 -8.46 22.04 -4.69
N ASN A 47 -7.26 21.92 -5.26
CA ASN A 47 -6.60 23.02 -5.95
C ASN A 47 -7.01 23.17 -7.43
N GLU A 48 -7.62 22.16 -8.02
CA GLU A 48 -7.96 22.13 -9.45
C GLU A 48 -9.47 22.05 -9.72
N VAL A 49 -10.28 22.00 -8.65
CA VAL A 49 -11.73 22.14 -8.75
C VAL A 49 -12.05 23.49 -9.42
N PRO A 50 -12.94 23.52 -10.43
CA PRO A 50 -13.32 24.77 -11.11
C PRO A 50 -13.87 25.84 -10.16
N ASP A 51 -13.67 27.11 -10.49
CA ASP A 51 -14.05 28.26 -9.64
C ASP A 51 -15.54 28.33 -9.31
N ASN A 52 -16.38 27.70 -10.11
CA ASN A 52 -17.82 27.61 -9.85
C ASN A 52 -18.20 26.49 -8.86
N PHE A 53 -17.20 25.82 -8.23
CA PHE A 53 -17.45 24.85 -7.17
C PHE A 53 -17.10 25.42 -5.80
N VAL A 54 -17.95 25.13 -4.82
CA VAL A 54 -17.66 25.28 -3.40
C VAL A 54 -17.28 23.92 -2.84
N ALA A 55 -16.02 23.78 -2.42
CA ALA A 55 -15.51 22.53 -1.85
C ALA A 55 -15.61 22.53 -0.33
N ALA A 56 -16.36 21.58 0.22
CA ALA A 56 -16.39 21.26 1.65
C ALA A 56 -15.45 20.06 1.88
N TYR A 57 -14.42 20.22 2.71
CA TYR A 57 -13.39 19.21 2.91
C TYR A 57 -13.31 18.69 4.34
N ILE A 58 -13.49 17.39 4.51
CA ILE A 58 -13.38 16.70 5.81
C ILE A 58 -12.22 15.70 5.74
N PRO A 59 -11.06 16.00 6.37
CA PRO A 59 -9.84 15.19 6.27
C PRO A 59 -9.88 13.90 7.09
N ASN A 60 -10.68 13.86 8.15
CA ASN A 60 -10.85 12.68 9.01
C ASN A 60 -12.29 12.56 9.45
N PRO A 61 -13.10 11.72 8.79
CA PRO A 61 -14.52 11.65 9.02
C PRO A 61 -14.92 10.61 10.09
N ASP A 62 -14.08 10.33 11.09
CA ASP A 62 -14.47 9.53 12.26
C ASP A 62 -15.45 10.37 13.13
N LEU A 63 -16.61 10.65 12.55
CA LEU A 63 -17.62 11.54 13.07
C LEU A 63 -18.97 10.81 13.14
N LYS A 64 -19.64 10.91 14.29
CA LYS A 64 -21.02 10.44 14.43
C LYS A 64 -21.96 11.23 13.50
N PRO A 65 -23.18 10.72 13.20
CA PRO A 65 -24.10 11.35 12.28
C PRO A 65 -24.31 12.86 12.50
N ASP A 66 -24.47 13.28 13.74
CA ASP A 66 -24.69 14.69 14.06
C ASP A 66 -23.42 15.54 13.97
N GLU A 67 -22.28 14.96 14.31
CA GLU A 67 -20.97 15.60 14.17
C GLU A 67 -20.63 15.80 12.69
N LEU A 68 -20.93 14.82 11.85
CA LEU A 68 -20.76 14.92 10.39
C LEU A 68 -21.63 16.04 9.81
N ARG A 69 -22.90 16.16 10.23
CA ARG A 69 -23.77 17.26 9.79
C ARG A 69 -23.22 18.62 10.22
N ARG A 70 -22.70 18.74 11.46
CA ARG A 70 -22.05 19.98 11.93
C ARG A 70 -20.81 20.31 11.13
N ALA A 71 -19.96 19.31 10.88
CA ALA A 71 -18.75 19.51 10.06
C ALA A 71 -19.09 20.02 8.65
N VAL A 72 -20.08 19.40 8.00
CA VAL A 72 -20.57 19.86 6.68
C VAL A 72 -21.13 21.28 6.77
N ALA A 73 -21.90 21.62 7.82
CA ALA A 73 -22.44 22.97 8.01
C ALA A 73 -21.33 24.01 8.15
N VAL A 74 -20.28 23.72 8.93
CA VAL A 74 -19.12 24.61 9.12
C VAL A 74 -18.41 24.84 7.77
N GLU A 75 -18.14 23.80 7.02
CA GLU A 75 -17.48 23.89 5.70
C GLU A 75 -18.32 24.71 4.68
N LEU A 76 -19.63 24.69 4.80
CA LEU A 76 -20.55 25.49 3.96
C LEU A 76 -20.78 26.91 4.47
N GLY A 77 -20.19 27.29 5.61
CA GLY A 77 -20.39 28.58 6.23
C GLY A 77 -21.80 28.77 6.80
N VAL A 78 -22.43 27.70 7.28
CA VAL A 78 -23.73 27.71 7.96
C VAL A 78 -23.49 27.92 9.45
N GLU A 79 -24.19 28.93 10.04
CA GLU A 79 -24.10 29.18 11.47
C GLU A 79 -24.59 28.01 12.32
N GLU A 80 -23.89 27.76 13.41
CA GLU A 80 -24.23 26.68 14.33
C GLU A 80 -25.61 26.89 14.98
N VAL A 81 -26.40 25.82 15.03
CA VAL A 81 -27.70 25.80 15.69
C VAL A 81 -27.82 24.58 16.59
N HIS A 82 -28.50 24.73 17.73
CA HIS A 82 -28.63 23.67 18.73
C HIS A 82 -29.49 22.49 18.24
N ARG A 83 -30.53 22.75 17.45
CA ARG A 83 -31.44 21.70 16.97
C ARG A 83 -30.98 21.11 15.65
N MET A 84 -30.80 19.80 15.62
CA MET A 84 -30.33 19.05 14.44
C MET A 84 -31.26 19.16 13.22
N SER A 85 -32.59 19.18 13.45
CA SER A 85 -33.58 19.40 12.39
C SER A 85 -33.39 20.76 11.70
N THR A 86 -33.20 21.80 12.50
CA THR A 86 -32.93 23.15 12.02
C THR A 86 -31.60 23.25 11.30
N LEU A 87 -30.55 22.54 11.77
CA LEU A 87 -29.25 22.48 11.09
C LEU A 87 -29.36 21.84 9.71
N THR A 88 -30.05 20.72 9.61
CA THR A 88 -30.26 20.03 8.32
C THR A 88 -31.02 20.93 7.34
N GLN A 89 -32.05 21.62 7.80
CA GLN A 89 -32.80 22.57 6.98
C GLN A 89 -31.90 23.74 6.52
N ARG A 90 -31.10 24.34 7.39
CA ARG A 90 -30.16 25.41 7.02
C ARG A 90 -29.08 24.95 6.03
N ILE A 91 -28.56 23.72 6.17
CA ILE A 91 -27.66 23.15 5.17
C ILE A 91 -28.37 23.10 3.81
N GLN A 92 -29.60 22.62 3.76
CA GLN A 92 -30.38 22.55 2.52
C GLN A 92 -30.61 23.93 1.91
N GLU A 93 -31.06 24.92 2.72
CA GLU A 93 -31.26 26.32 2.29
C GLU A 93 -29.95 26.91 1.74
N ARG A 94 -28.83 26.64 2.39
CA ARG A 94 -27.51 27.09 1.93
C ARG A 94 -27.11 26.47 0.59
N LEU A 95 -27.34 25.16 0.40
CA LEU A 95 -27.08 24.48 -0.86
C LEU A 95 -27.92 25.05 -2.02
N VAL A 96 -29.20 25.34 -1.77
CA VAL A 96 -30.08 26.00 -2.75
C VAL A 96 -29.57 27.41 -3.07
N ALA A 97 -29.22 28.19 -2.08
CA ALA A 97 -28.70 29.55 -2.28
C ALA A 97 -27.37 29.56 -3.09
N LEU A 98 -26.48 28.59 -2.87
CA LEU A 98 -25.27 28.45 -3.65
C LEU A 98 -25.59 28.05 -5.09
N HIS A 99 -26.54 27.14 -5.30
CA HIS A 99 -27.00 26.73 -6.61
C HIS A 99 -27.59 27.92 -7.41
N ASP A 100 -28.42 28.74 -6.77
CA ASP A 100 -29.02 29.90 -7.41
C ASP A 100 -27.99 30.99 -7.78
N GLN A 101 -26.83 30.99 -7.10
CA GLN A 101 -25.66 31.79 -7.43
C GLN A 101 -24.80 31.19 -8.56
N GLY A 102 -25.18 30.03 -9.09
CA GLY A 102 -24.44 29.32 -10.14
C GLY A 102 -23.31 28.43 -9.64
N HIS A 103 -23.21 28.21 -8.32
CA HIS A 103 -22.20 27.35 -7.74
C HIS A 103 -22.69 25.92 -7.57
N SER A 104 -21.83 24.95 -7.86
CA SER A 104 -21.99 23.54 -7.49
C SER A 104 -21.26 23.27 -6.17
N VAL A 105 -21.76 22.38 -5.35
CA VAL A 105 -21.12 22.02 -4.08
C VAL A 105 -20.58 20.61 -4.14
N VAL A 106 -19.31 20.43 -3.74
CA VAL A 106 -18.67 19.12 -3.60
C VAL A 106 -18.21 18.89 -2.16
N LEU A 107 -18.69 17.81 -1.55
CA LEU A 107 -18.22 17.32 -0.25
C LEU A 107 -17.14 16.27 -0.49
N ILE A 108 -15.94 16.56 -0.03
CA ILE A 108 -14.77 15.69 -0.18
C ILE A 108 -14.41 15.12 1.19
N LEU A 109 -14.43 13.80 1.31
CA LEU A 109 -14.03 13.10 2.53
C LEU A 109 -12.77 12.28 2.25
N ASP A 110 -11.70 12.56 3.01
CA ASP A 110 -10.49 11.73 2.99
C ASP A 110 -10.58 10.67 4.12
N GLU A 111 -9.91 9.53 3.96
CA GLU A 111 -9.95 8.39 4.89
C GLU A 111 -11.39 7.90 5.21
N ALA A 112 -12.28 7.88 4.20
CA ALA A 112 -13.71 7.62 4.36
C ALA A 112 -14.04 6.21 4.90
N GLN A 113 -13.10 5.27 4.96
CA GLN A 113 -13.27 4.00 5.69
C GLN A 113 -13.38 4.18 7.21
N ALA A 114 -12.97 5.35 7.75
CA ALA A 114 -13.13 5.67 9.16
C ALA A 114 -14.55 6.13 9.53
N LEU A 115 -15.42 6.37 8.54
CA LEU A 115 -16.82 6.74 8.79
C LEU A 115 -17.55 5.66 9.58
N PRO A 116 -18.19 6.02 10.71
CA PRO A 116 -19.17 5.13 11.33
C PRO A 116 -20.27 4.72 10.34
N VAL A 117 -20.77 3.51 10.51
CA VAL A 117 -21.81 2.92 9.63
C VAL A 117 -23.03 3.83 9.52
N GLU A 118 -23.45 4.43 10.64
CA GLU A 118 -24.60 5.34 10.73
C GLU A 118 -24.34 6.64 9.97
N SER A 119 -23.10 7.08 9.88
CA SER A 119 -22.73 8.30 9.18
C SER A 119 -22.73 8.15 7.65
N LEU A 120 -22.55 6.93 7.14
CA LEU A 120 -22.76 6.64 5.72
C LEU A 120 -24.21 6.86 5.27
N GLU A 121 -25.19 6.66 6.17
CA GLU A 121 -26.60 6.97 5.90
C GLU A 121 -26.83 8.49 5.81
N VAL A 122 -26.12 9.30 6.57
CA VAL A 122 -26.17 10.77 6.43
C VAL A 122 -25.70 11.19 5.03
N LEU A 123 -24.62 10.60 4.53
CA LEU A 123 -24.15 10.88 3.16
C LEU A 123 -25.19 10.49 2.12
N ARG A 124 -25.87 9.36 2.29
CA ARG A 124 -26.96 8.94 1.41
C ARG A 124 -28.10 9.98 1.41
N LEU A 125 -28.46 10.53 2.58
CA LEU A 125 -29.48 11.56 2.69
C LEU A 125 -29.06 12.88 2.03
N PHE A 126 -27.81 13.29 2.18
CA PHE A 126 -27.28 14.48 1.50
C PHE A 126 -27.32 14.35 -0.03
N THR A 127 -27.05 13.17 -0.57
CA THR A 127 -27.13 12.94 -2.01
C THR A 127 -28.58 12.88 -2.57
N ASN A 128 -29.59 12.91 -1.69
CA ASN A 128 -31.00 13.07 -2.10
C ASN A 128 -31.38 14.55 -2.31
N LEU A 129 -30.49 15.47 -1.92
CA LEU A 129 -30.74 16.90 -2.09
C LEU A 129 -30.51 17.26 -3.56
N GLU A 130 -31.59 17.32 -4.33
CA GLU A 130 -31.56 17.62 -5.76
C GLU A 130 -32.71 18.57 -6.11
N THR A 131 -32.52 19.37 -7.14
CA THR A 131 -33.59 20.08 -7.85
C THR A 131 -34.14 19.18 -8.95
N GLU A 132 -35.14 19.63 -9.69
CA GLU A 132 -35.70 18.86 -10.83
C GLU A 132 -34.64 18.52 -11.89
N THR A 133 -33.57 19.30 -11.99
CA THR A 133 -32.57 19.18 -13.06
C THR A 133 -31.16 18.89 -12.61
N ARG A 134 -30.79 19.13 -11.33
CA ARG A 134 -29.41 19.02 -10.85
C ARG A 134 -29.32 18.58 -9.39
N LYS A 135 -28.22 17.92 -9.06
CA LYS A 135 -27.86 17.59 -7.68
C LYS A 135 -27.26 18.82 -6.98
N LEU A 136 -27.76 19.12 -5.79
CA LEU A 136 -27.28 20.24 -4.99
C LEU A 136 -25.93 19.97 -4.31
N LEU A 137 -25.64 18.69 -4.06
CA LEU A 137 -24.40 18.24 -3.42
C LEU A 137 -23.85 17.01 -4.13
N GLN A 138 -22.59 17.10 -4.51
CA GLN A 138 -21.82 15.97 -5.01
C GLN A 138 -20.88 15.47 -3.89
N VAL A 139 -20.60 14.18 -3.82
CA VAL A 139 -19.76 13.58 -2.78
C VAL A 139 -18.60 12.82 -3.41
N VAL A 140 -17.39 13.10 -2.94
CA VAL A 140 -16.17 12.38 -3.32
C VAL A 140 -15.58 11.71 -2.09
N LEU A 141 -15.45 10.39 -2.12
CA LEU A 141 -14.82 9.60 -1.07
C LEU A 141 -13.44 9.14 -1.50
N PHE A 142 -12.42 9.49 -0.73
CA PHE A 142 -11.12 8.86 -0.78
C PHE A 142 -11.03 7.85 0.36
N ALA A 143 -10.81 6.57 0.04
CA ALA A 143 -10.87 5.52 1.04
C ALA A 143 -9.89 4.38 0.77
N GLN A 144 -9.69 3.55 1.78
CA GLN A 144 -9.00 2.27 1.71
C GLN A 144 -9.99 1.18 1.24
N PRO A 145 -9.49 -0.01 0.78
CA PRO A 145 -10.34 -1.10 0.31
C PRO A 145 -11.39 -1.59 1.31
N GLU A 146 -11.17 -1.37 2.61
CA GLU A 146 -12.10 -1.71 3.69
C GLU A 146 -13.46 -1.03 3.54
N LEU A 147 -13.51 0.16 2.91
CA LEU A 147 -14.78 0.80 2.60
C LEU A 147 -15.64 -0.05 1.66
N ASP A 148 -15.03 -0.74 0.70
CA ASP A 148 -15.74 -1.62 -0.23
C ASP A 148 -16.36 -2.83 0.50
N GLU A 149 -15.66 -3.37 1.51
CA GLU A 149 -16.19 -4.42 2.36
C GLU A 149 -17.40 -3.93 3.17
N ILE A 150 -17.33 -2.71 3.72
CA ILE A 150 -18.45 -2.09 4.44
C ILE A 150 -19.64 -1.89 3.48
N LEU A 151 -19.40 -1.30 2.32
CA LEU A 151 -20.43 -1.01 1.32
C LEU A 151 -21.03 -2.27 0.68
N SER A 152 -20.35 -3.41 0.74
CA SER A 152 -20.86 -4.70 0.23
C SER A 152 -22.07 -5.22 1.01
N LYS A 153 -22.22 -4.81 2.28
CA LYS A 153 -23.30 -5.24 3.16
C LYS A 153 -24.66 -4.81 2.62
N ARG A 154 -25.68 -5.65 2.84
CA ARG A 154 -27.04 -5.47 2.31
C ARG A 154 -27.67 -4.11 2.63
N GLN A 155 -27.40 -3.58 3.82
CA GLN A 155 -27.92 -2.28 4.29
C GLN A 155 -27.48 -1.10 3.41
N PHE A 156 -26.28 -1.19 2.78
CA PHE A 156 -25.74 -0.12 1.93
C PHE A 156 -26.05 -0.26 0.44
N ARG A 157 -26.98 -1.17 0.08
CA ARG A 157 -27.37 -1.36 -1.33
C ARG A 157 -27.79 -0.05 -2.02
N GLN A 158 -28.57 0.79 -1.34
CA GLN A 158 -29.05 2.07 -1.90
C GLN A 158 -27.90 3.06 -2.09
N LEU A 159 -26.97 3.16 -1.11
CA LEU A 159 -25.80 4.04 -1.22
C LEU A 159 -24.89 3.56 -2.37
N ARG A 160 -24.63 2.26 -2.46
CA ARG A 160 -23.80 1.67 -3.52
C ARG A 160 -24.39 1.92 -4.91
N GLN A 161 -25.70 1.90 -5.08
CA GLN A 161 -26.37 2.22 -6.35
C GLN A 161 -26.21 3.68 -6.78
N ARG A 162 -25.88 4.58 -5.85
CA ARG A 162 -25.62 5.99 -6.13
C ARG A 162 -24.17 6.30 -6.50
N ILE A 163 -23.26 5.37 -6.22
CA ILE A 163 -21.86 5.49 -6.64
C ILE A 163 -21.80 5.27 -8.15
N THR A 164 -21.67 6.37 -8.88
CA THR A 164 -21.62 6.37 -10.35
C THR A 164 -20.22 6.13 -10.87
N PHE A 165 -19.21 6.63 -10.14
CA PHE A 165 -17.81 6.43 -10.47
C PHE A 165 -17.03 5.80 -9.32
N SER A 166 -16.28 4.75 -9.65
CA SER A 166 -15.34 4.12 -8.75
C SER A 166 -14.01 3.94 -9.47
N ASN A 167 -12.96 4.56 -8.98
CA ASN A 167 -11.60 4.40 -9.49
C ASN A 167 -10.70 3.81 -8.40
N GLN A 168 -9.78 2.92 -8.81
CA GLN A 168 -8.79 2.33 -7.92
C GLN A 168 -7.41 2.85 -8.28
N LEU A 169 -6.75 3.51 -7.32
CA LEU A 169 -5.36 3.92 -7.47
C LEU A 169 -4.45 2.69 -7.51
N LYS A 170 -3.80 2.52 -8.64
CA LYS A 170 -2.84 1.42 -8.85
C LYS A 170 -1.54 1.69 -8.11
N THR A 171 -0.88 0.63 -7.68
CA THR A 171 0.49 0.70 -7.18
C THR A 171 1.47 0.84 -8.33
N LEU A 172 2.69 1.33 -8.04
CA LEU A 172 3.72 1.58 -9.04
C LEU A 172 4.24 0.28 -9.67
N THR A 173 4.36 0.27 -10.98
CA THR A 173 5.16 -0.71 -11.71
C THR A 173 6.66 -0.52 -11.44
N ALA A 174 7.51 -1.43 -11.92
CA ALA A 174 8.95 -1.30 -11.75
C ALA A 174 9.52 -0.06 -12.48
N ASP A 175 8.98 0.26 -13.66
CA ASP A 175 9.39 1.42 -14.45
C ASP A 175 8.96 2.71 -13.79
N GLU A 176 7.71 2.81 -13.35
CA GLU A 176 7.20 3.95 -12.59
C GLU A 176 7.94 4.14 -11.27
N THR A 177 8.27 3.05 -10.55
CA THR A 177 9.06 3.11 -9.31
C THR A 177 10.46 3.66 -9.60
N HIS A 178 11.10 3.22 -10.70
CA HIS A 178 12.42 3.72 -11.08
C HIS A 178 12.38 5.22 -11.38
N TYR A 179 11.43 5.65 -12.21
CA TYR A 179 11.22 7.05 -12.51
C TYR A 179 10.89 7.89 -11.27
N TYR A 180 10.02 7.37 -10.40
CA TYR A 180 9.64 7.99 -9.14
C TYR A 180 10.85 8.24 -8.22
N ILE A 181 11.72 7.24 -8.04
CA ILE A 181 12.94 7.38 -7.21
C ILE A 181 13.87 8.43 -7.81
N GLN A 182 14.11 8.39 -9.13
CA GLN A 182 14.96 9.36 -9.83
C GLN A 182 14.43 10.78 -9.66
N HIS A 183 13.13 10.98 -9.87
CA HIS A 183 12.48 12.28 -9.67
C HIS A 183 12.66 12.80 -8.25
N ARG A 184 12.42 11.96 -7.24
CA ARG A 184 12.56 12.35 -5.84
C ARG A 184 13.99 12.73 -5.46
N LEU A 185 14.97 11.99 -5.95
CA LEU A 185 16.39 12.31 -5.76
C LEU A 185 16.75 13.64 -6.41
N LYS A 186 16.27 13.89 -7.63
CA LYS A 186 16.47 15.15 -8.35
C LYS A 186 15.87 16.35 -7.61
N VAL A 187 14.63 16.22 -7.12
CA VAL A 187 13.95 17.26 -6.32
C VAL A 187 14.66 17.50 -5.00
N ALA A 188 15.24 16.45 -4.39
CA ALA A 188 16.07 16.57 -3.19
C ALA A 188 17.47 17.19 -3.45
N GLY A 189 17.77 17.59 -4.71
CA GLY A 189 19.02 18.25 -5.08
C GLY A 189 20.16 17.30 -5.46
N TYR A 190 19.91 15.99 -5.57
CA TYR A 190 20.94 15.05 -6.01
C TYR A 190 21.28 15.24 -7.48
N LYS A 191 22.56 15.49 -7.77
CA LYS A 191 23.09 15.76 -9.14
C LYS A 191 24.09 14.69 -9.62
N GLY A 192 24.29 13.64 -8.82
CA GLY A 192 25.23 12.55 -9.13
C GLY A 192 24.66 11.51 -10.11
N PRO A 193 25.45 10.45 -10.39
CA PRO A 193 25.01 9.35 -11.23
C PRO A 193 23.85 8.57 -10.60
N THR A 194 23.18 7.72 -11.40
CA THR A 194 22.04 6.91 -10.93
C THR A 194 22.43 6.03 -9.74
N LEU A 195 21.90 6.34 -8.56
CA LEU A 195 22.15 5.57 -7.32
C LEU A 195 21.43 4.22 -7.30
N PHE A 196 20.15 4.23 -7.68
CA PHE A 196 19.33 3.02 -7.73
C PHE A 196 19.35 2.45 -9.13
N SER A 197 20.13 1.38 -9.35
CA SER A 197 20.08 0.66 -10.62
C SER A 197 18.69 0.07 -10.88
N TYR A 198 18.33 -0.10 -12.16
CA TYR A 198 17.02 -0.67 -12.51
C TYR A 198 16.80 -2.06 -11.88
N ALA A 199 17.85 -2.91 -11.85
CA ALA A 199 17.79 -4.22 -11.23
C ALA A 199 17.50 -4.15 -9.71
N LEU A 200 18.08 -3.17 -9.01
CA LEU A 200 17.79 -2.93 -7.59
C LEU A 200 16.37 -2.40 -7.41
N THR A 201 15.95 -1.46 -8.25
CA THR A 201 14.59 -0.90 -8.22
C THR A 201 13.53 -1.99 -8.45
N LYS A 202 13.71 -2.88 -9.41
CA LYS A 202 12.78 -3.99 -9.66
C LYS A 202 12.58 -4.88 -8.42
N LYS A 203 13.67 -5.17 -7.68
CA LYS A 203 13.58 -5.90 -6.41
C LYS A 203 12.90 -5.08 -5.32
N LEU A 204 13.19 -3.78 -5.26
CA LEU A 204 12.57 -2.85 -4.32
C LEU A 204 11.07 -2.69 -4.59
N THR A 205 10.65 -2.57 -5.85
CA THR A 205 9.23 -2.54 -6.22
C THR A 205 8.49 -3.79 -5.74
N LYS A 206 9.10 -4.96 -5.92
CA LYS A 206 8.53 -6.21 -5.43
C LYS A 206 8.41 -6.22 -3.90
N ALA A 207 9.42 -5.71 -3.19
CA ALA A 207 9.46 -5.63 -1.74
C ALA A 207 8.44 -4.63 -1.17
N SER A 208 8.24 -3.51 -1.85
CA SER A 208 7.27 -2.45 -1.47
C SER A 208 5.87 -2.67 -2.03
N LYS A 209 5.63 -3.74 -2.82
CA LYS A 209 4.41 -3.96 -3.61
C LYS A 209 4.07 -2.76 -4.52
N GLY A 210 5.07 -1.93 -4.86
CA GLY A 210 4.87 -0.70 -5.61
C GLY A 210 4.16 0.41 -4.84
N ILE A 211 4.02 0.31 -3.52
CA ILE A 211 3.37 1.33 -2.69
C ILE A 211 4.35 2.49 -2.46
N PRO A 212 4.05 3.72 -2.91
CA PRO A 212 4.98 4.86 -2.83
C PRO A 212 5.54 5.14 -1.43
N ARG A 213 4.72 4.99 -0.39
CA ARG A 213 5.16 5.15 1.00
C ARG A 213 6.26 4.14 1.37
N LEU A 214 6.04 2.85 1.04
CA LEU A 214 7.03 1.79 1.30
C LEU A 214 8.28 1.94 0.43
N VAL A 215 8.12 2.36 -0.84
CA VAL A 215 9.26 2.71 -1.70
C VAL A 215 10.13 3.76 -1.02
N ASN A 216 9.55 4.84 -0.48
CA ASN A 216 10.29 5.88 0.21
C ASN A 216 10.99 5.37 1.47
N VAL A 217 10.31 4.58 2.29
CA VAL A 217 10.88 4.01 3.52
C VAL A 217 12.08 3.13 3.20
N LEU A 218 11.93 2.21 2.23
CA LEU A 218 13.02 1.31 1.82
C LEU A 218 14.19 2.09 1.19
N CYS A 219 13.92 3.06 0.31
CA CYS A 219 14.97 3.92 -0.26
C CYS A 219 15.73 4.67 0.83
N HIS A 220 15.05 5.26 1.79
CA HIS A 220 15.68 5.97 2.91
C HIS A 220 16.59 5.04 3.73
N LYS A 221 16.10 3.86 4.13
CA LYS A 221 16.87 2.87 4.87
C LYS A 221 18.09 2.36 4.08
N ILE A 222 17.95 2.11 2.79
CA ILE A 222 19.07 1.71 1.91
C ILE A 222 20.15 2.79 1.88
N LEU A 223 19.75 4.06 1.72
CA LEU A 223 20.69 5.19 1.72
C LEU A 223 21.40 5.34 3.06
N MET A 224 20.68 5.23 4.17
CA MET A 224 21.24 5.27 5.53
C MET A 224 22.26 4.15 5.75
N LEU A 225 21.93 2.92 5.35
CA LEU A 225 22.84 1.77 5.48
C LEU A 225 24.10 1.93 4.63
N ALA A 226 23.97 2.41 3.39
CA ALA A 226 25.13 2.66 2.52
C ALA A 226 26.03 3.77 3.09
N TYR A 227 25.42 4.87 3.56
CA TYR A 227 26.13 5.98 4.20
C TYR A 227 26.87 5.53 5.45
N GLY A 228 26.22 4.81 6.36
CA GLY A 228 26.85 4.29 7.59
C GLY A 228 28.01 3.32 7.34
N GLN A 229 28.04 2.68 6.15
CA GLN A 229 29.15 1.81 5.71
C GLN A 229 30.23 2.54 4.90
N GLY A 230 30.12 3.87 4.72
CA GLY A 230 31.01 4.65 3.86
C GLY A 230 30.99 4.23 2.38
N ARG A 231 29.88 3.66 1.90
CA ARG A 231 29.76 3.16 0.53
C ARG A 231 28.96 4.12 -0.34
N HIS A 232 29.46 4.38 -1.55
CA HIS A 232 28.80 5.19 -2.55
C HIS A 232 27.90 4.36 -3.50
N THR A 233 27.91 3.03 -3.39
CA THR A 233 27.12 2.13 -4.25
C THR A 233 26.08 1.38 -3.45
N LEU A 234 24.86 1.36 -3.96
CA LEU A 234 23.74 0.64 -3.36
C LEU A 234 23.69 -0.81 -3.87
N THR A 235 23.49 -1.77 -2.97
CA THR A 235 23.52 -3.20 -3.27
C THR A 235 22.23 -3.90 -2.84
N ALA A 236 22.00 -5.10 -3.36
CA ALA A 236 20.89 -5.95 -2.93
C ALA A 236 20.98 -6.31 -1.42
N ARG A 237 22.20 -6.34 -0.84
CA ARG A 237 22.39 -6.59 0.60
C ARG A 237 21.80 -5.46 1.44
N HIS A 238 21.97 -4.20 1.01
CA HIS A 238 21.36 -3.05 1.71
C HIS A 238 19.81 -3.15 1.64
N LEU A 239 19.26 -3.56 0.50
CA LEU A 239 17.82 -3.78 0.36
C LEU A 239 17.30 -4.88 1.29
N ILE A 240 17.99 -6.02 1.38
CA ILE A 240 17.61 -7.12 2.28
C ILE A 240 17.60 -6.66 3.74
N LEU A 241 18.63 -5.92 4.16
CA LEU A 241 18.69 -5.36 5.52
C LEU A 241 17.54 -4.36 5.76
N ALA A 242 17.26 -3.49 4.80
CA ALA A 242 16.15 -2.54 4.88
C ALA A 242 14.77 -3.23 4.97
N ILE A 243 14.57 -4.32 4.22
CA ILE A 243 13.36 -5.14 4.27
C ILE A 243 13.21 -5.77 5.65
N ASN A 244 14.26 -6.39 6.18
CA ASN A 244 14.21 -7.07 7.48
C ASN A 244 13.93 -6.10 8.64
N ASP A 245 14.25 -4.82 8.46
CA ASP A 245 14.01 -3.76 9.43
C ASP A 245 12.69 -3.01 9.19
N THR A 246 11.82 -3.50 8.29
CA THR A 246 10.54 -2.86 7.95
C THR A 246 9.41 -3.86 8.08
N GLU A 247 8.52 -3.70 9.08
CA GLU A 247 7.43 -4.63 9.39
C GLU A 247 6.51 -4.91 8.20
N ASP A 248 6.04 -3.87 7.51
CA ASP A 248 5.14 -3.96 6.36
C ASP A 248 5.75 -4.67 5.14
N SER A 249 7.09 -4.79 5.08
CA SER A 249 7.81 -5.47 4.00
C SER A 249 8.17 -6.93 4.33
N GLN A 250 8.08 -7.35 5.58
CA GLN A 250 8.46 -8.71 6.03
C GLN A 250 7.57 -9.82 5.44
N SER A 251 6.37 -9.51 5.01
CA SER A 251 5.47 -10.47 4.34
C SER A 251 6.01 -10.98 2.99
N ILE A 252 7.13 -10.45 2.52
CA ILE A 252 7.75 -10.85 1.25
C ILE A 252 8.99 -11.70 1.52
N SER A 253 8.79 -12.97 1.87
CA SER A 253 9.83 -14.01 1.98
C SER A 253 10.56 -14.32 0.64
N LEU A 254 10.43 -13.49 -0.37
CA LEU A 254 10.86 -13.72 -1.74
C LEU A 254 12.33 -13.36 -2.03
N LEU A 255 13.05 -12.83 -1.03
CA LEU A 255 14.47 -12.51 -1.16
C LEU A 255 15.37 -13.34 -0.24
N ARG A 256 14.85 -14.38 0.42
CA ARG A 256 15.79 -15.43 0.84
C ARG A 256 16.47 -15.91 -0.44
N PRO A 257 17.81 -15.79 -0.59
CA PRO A 257 18.47 -16.64 -1.54
C PRO A 257 18.00 -18.04 -1.13
N GLN A 258 17.24 -18.72 -1.95
CA GLN A 258 17.34 -20.16 -1.96
C GLN A 258 18.82 -20.39 -2.25
N LEU A 259 19.63 -20.51 -1.20
CA LEU A 259 20.67 -21.49 -1.23
C LEU A 259 19.90 -22.75 -1.62
N LEU A 260 19.81 -23.00 -2.90
CA LEU A 260 19.68 -24.34 -3.45
C LEU A 260 20.93 -25.08 -2.98
N ILE A 261 20.95 -25.35 -1.69
CA ILE A 261 21.72 -26.47 -1.17
C ILE A 261 21.00 -27.63 -1.80
N ASN A 262 21.59 -28.07 -2.91
CA ASN A 262 21.07 -29.15 -3.70
C ASN A 262 20.96 -30.31 -2.70
N SER A 263 19.78 -30.61 -2.21
CA SER A 263 19.54 -31.66 -1.21
C SER A 263 20.11 -33.00 -1.72
N LYS A 264 20.17 -33.16 -3.05
CA LYS A 264 20.86 -34.25 -3.74
C LYS A 264 22.39 -34.25 -3.53
N LEU A 265 23.05 -33.07 -3.45
CA LEU A 265 24.50 -32.99 -3.17
C LEU A 265 24.80 -33.25 -1.70
N ILE A 266 23.94 -32.79 -0.77
CA ILE A 266 24.09 -33.11 0.66
C ILE A 266 23.84 -34.63 0.88
N MET A 267 22.78 -35.17 0.30
CA MET A 267 22.51 -36.61 0.39
C MET A 267 23.64 -37.43 -0.25
N ALA A 268 24.17 -37.00 -1.38
CA ALA A 268 25.33 -37.67 -2.02
C ALA A 268 26.60 -37.59 -1.15
N SER A 269 26.89 -36.47 -0.51
CA SER A 269 28.04 -36.34 0.41
C SER A 269 27.88 -37.19 1.67
N ILE A 270 26.69 -37.28 2.25
CA ILE A 270 26.39 -38.11 3.42
C ILE A 270 26.55 -39.61 3.05
N THR A 271 26.05 -40.03 1.88
CA THR A 271 26.20 -41.41 1.43
C THR A 271 27.67 -41.81 1.16
N VAL A 272 28.47 -40.90 0.59
CA VAL A 272 29.92 -41.16 0.37
C VAL A 272 30.65 -41.26 1.72
N VAL A 273 30.39 -40.36 2.67
CA VAL A 273 31.01 -40.41 4.00
C VAL A 273 30.61 -41.68 4.75
N SER A 274 29.35 -42.08 4.70
CA SER A 274 28.88 -43.32 5.33
C SER A 274 29.48 -44.55 4.70
N LEU A 275 29.65 -44.58 3.37
CA LEU A 275 30.31 -45.71 2.67
C LEU A 275 31.78 -45.82 3.07
N VAL A 276 32.52 -44.71 3.15
CA VAL A 276 33.92 -44.69 3.58
C VAL A 276 34.07 -45.21 5.03
N LEU A 277 33.16 -44.81 5.92
CA LEU A 277 33.15 -45.30 7.32
C LEU A 277 32.88 -46.81 7.40
N VAL A 278 31.92 -47.32 6.63
CA VAL A 278 31.62 -48.76 6.57
C VAL A 278 32.80 -49.56 6.03
N VAL A 279 33.44 -49.13 4.94
CA VAL A 279 34.64 -49.75 4.38
C VAL A 279 35.79 -49.73 5.37
N GLY A 280 36.03 -48.62 6.08
CA GLY A 280 37.02 -48.47 7.12
C GLY A 280 36.80 -49.43 8.30
N LEU A 281 35.54 -49.59 8.75
CA LEU A 281 35.20 -50.57 9.79
C LEU A 281 35.38 -52.02 9.35
N ILE A 282 35.10 -52.35 8.11
CA ILE A 282 35.34 -53.69 7.57
C ILE A 282 36.84 -54.00 7.52
N TYR A 283 37.69 -53.04 7.09
CA TYR A 283 39.13 -53.18 7.05
C TYR A 283 39.72 -53.39 8.47
N LEU A 284 39.31 -52.56 9.44
CA LEU A 284 39.73 -52.68 10.85
C LEU A 284 39.25 -53.99 11.49
N GLY A 285 38.06 -54.47 11.13
CA GLY A 285 37.51 -55.75 11.58
C GLY A 285 38.24 -56.97 10.98
N ALA A 286 38.64 -56.87 9.71
CA ALA A 286 39.42 -57.90 9.04
C ALA A 286 40.83 -58.05 9.63
N ASP A 287 41.52 -56.90 9.92
CA ASP A 287 42.82 -56.92 10.60
C ASP A 287 42.70 -57.49 12.02
N TYR A 288 41.67 -57.18 12.76
CA TYR A 288 41.43 -57.70 14.12
C TYR A 288 41.18 -59.24 14.09
N LEU A 289 40.39 -59.73 13.14
CA LEU A 289 40.15 -61.19 12.94
C LEU A 289 41.37 -61.92 12.39
N GLY A 290 42.14 -61.33 11.49
CA GLY A 290 43.38 -61.90 10.94
C GLY A 290 44.45 -62.06 12.00
N VAL A 291 44.62 -61.16 12.94
CA VAL A 291 45.57 -61.26 14.04
C VAL A 291 45.20 -62.41 14.99
N ASN A 292 43.89 -62.61 15.25
CA ASN A 292 43.47 -63.75 16.11
C ASN A 292 43.59 -65.14 15.48
N TYR A 293 43.53 -65.26 14.16
CA TYR A 293 43.75 -66.55 13.47
C TYR A 293 45.20 -67.01 13.53
N LEU A 294 46.15 -66.10 13.49
CA LEU A 294 47.59 -66.42 13.60
C LEU A 294 48.04 -66.72 15.03
N ALA A 295 47.30 -66.33 16.02
CA ALA A 295 47.60 -66.58 17.46
C ALA A 295 47.10 -67.93 17.98
N THR A 296 46.23 -68.65 17.26
CA THR A 296 45.61 -69.90 17.72
C THR A 296 46.32 -71.16 17.13
N ASP A 297 47.20 -71.00 16.10
CA ASP A 297 47.82 -72.14 15.45
C ASP A 297 49.20 -72.52 16.01
N ASN A 298 49.71 -71.87 17.07
CA ASN A 298 51.02 -72.15 17.67
C ASN A 298 50.95 -72.89 19.01
N SER A 299 49.86 -73.60 19.34
CA SER A 299 49.74 -74.28 20.63
C SER A 299 49.41 -75.77 20.60
N THR A 300 49.66 -76.47 19.45
CA THR A 300 49.56 -77.93 19.43
C THR A 300 50.78 -78.50 18.68
N GLY A 301 51.75 -78.92 19.47
CA GLY A 301 52.82 -79.76 18.93
C GLY A 301 54.08 -79.78 19.75
N VAL A 302 54.09 -80.48 20.91
CA VAL A 302 55.21 -81.30 21.40
C VAL A 302 54.71 -82.20 22.49
N ILE A 303 54.53 -83.45 22.26
CA ILE A 303 54.85 -84.55 23.18
C ILE A 303 55.15 -85.81 22.34
N ASP A 304 56.33 -86.30 22.64
CA ASP A 304 57.09 -87.50 22.35
C ASP A 304 58.05 -87.46 21.21
#